data_20a18a6e9354c714176ec3a6127c9b7b
#
_entry.id   20a18a6e9354c714176ec3a6127c9b7b
#
_cell.length_a   1.000
_cell.length_b   1.000
_cell.length_c   1.000
_cell.angle_alpha   90.00
_cell.angle_beta   90.00
_cell.angle_gamma   90.00
#
_symmetry.space_group_name_H-M   'P 1'
#
loop_
_entity.id
_entity.type
_entity.pdbx_description
1 polymer ?
#
loop_
_entity_poly.entity_id
_entity_poly.type
_entity_poly.pdbx_seq_one_letter_code
_entity_poly.pdbx_strand_id
1 'polypeptide(L)'
;PNGTERVGGADALETLATRDDVDLVIVATGGVVSLRPVLAALRAGKIVATANKETLVAGGHLVMPLAHKLAAASAASDPDGPYASALAWLRPIDSEHSAIWQCLVGEDMSSVASLVLTASGGPFLDATAEEIAGVTPSEALRHPTWTMGAKITIDSATLANKGLEVIEAHWLYDVGYDAIEVVIHPQSVVHSAVRFVDGSLKAQLGTPDMRLPIQYALTYPDRRPSPAAPPDLVAAGRLDFRAPDEARFPALRIARDAGREGPRASAALIAADDVAVARFLAGSLTFGEIPSLLDAAVTRQGGTAGAAPDVDELVAIDAAVRAAFATTRFGASA
;
A
#
# COMPACT_ATOMS: atom_id res chain seq x y z
N PRO A 1 29.98 16.89 -9.05
CA PRO A 1 30.11 16.62 -10.47
C PRO A 1 29.61 17.82 -11.26
N ASN A 2 30.48 18.38 -12.09
CA ASN A 2 30.11 19.46 -12.99
C ASN A 2 29.15 18.90 -14.04
N GLY A 3 27.89 19.38 -14.07
CA GLY A 3 26.89 18.95 -15.04
C GLY A 3 25.59 18.40 -14.45
N THR A 4 25.42 18.39 -13.11
CA THR A 4 24.13 18.02 -12.49
C THR A 4 23.14 19.16 -12.71
N GLU A 5 22.10 18.91 -13.48
CA GLU A 5 20.95 19.81 -13.61
C GLU A 5 20.12 19.76 -12.31
N ARG A 6 19.71 20.93 -11.83
CA ARG A 6 18.82 21.06 -10.66
C ARG A 6 17.47 21.56 -11.13
N VAL A 7 16.43 20.79 -10.89
CA VAL A 7 15.05 21.20 -11.14
C VAL A 7 14.43 21.57 -9.81
N GLY A 8 13.77 22.72 -9.74
CA GLY A 8 13.11 23.24 -8.55
C GLY A 8 11.78 23.88 -8.87
N GLY A 9 10.94 24.10 -7.85
CA GLY A 9 9.58 24.65 -8.01
C GLY A 9 8.49 23.61 -7.83
N ALA A 10 7.23 24.05 -7.92
CA ALA A 10 6.06 23.22 -7.66
C ALA A 10 5.98 22.01 -8.60
N ASP A 11 6.40 22.17 -9.87
CA ASP A 11 6.28 21.15 -10.92
C ASP A 11 7.57 20.32 -11.10
N ALA A 12 8.53 20.46 -10.19
CA ALA A 12 9.84 19.83 -10.33
C ALA A 12 9.76 18.30 -10.47
N LEU A 13 8.90 17.65 -9.70
CA LEU A 13 8.70 16.19 -9.74
C LEU A 13 8.06 15.74 -11.05
N GLU A 14 7.07 16.50 -11.55
CA GLU A 14 6.43 16.20 -12.83
C GLU A 14 7.39 16.39 -14.00
N THR A 15 8.18 17.48 -13.98
CA THR A 15 9.22 17.74 -14.98
C THR A 15 10.24 16.60 -15.02
N LEU A 16 10.71 16.11 -13.85
CA LEU A 16 11.66 15.00 -13.80
C LEU A 16 11.04 13.69 -14.28
N ALA A 17 9.77 13.44 -13.90
CA ALA A 17 9.08 12.19 -14.25
C ALA A 17 8.71 12.07 -15.74
N THR A 18 8.70 13.19 -16.47
CA THR A 18 8.28 13.24 -17.88
C THR A 18 9.43 13.47 -18.87
N ARG A 19 10.68 13.51 -18.39
CA ARG A 19 11.87 13.71 -19.27
C ARG A 19 11.95 12.64 -20.36
N ASP A 20 12.42 13.01 -21.53
CA ASP A 20 12.58 12.09 -22.67
C ASP A 20 13.63 11.00 -22.43
N ASP A 21 14.65 11.30 -21.59
CA ASP A 21 15.73 10.39 -21.21
C ASP A 21 15.39 9.49 -20.01
N VAL A 22 14.11 9.45 -19.57
CA VAL A 22 13.60 8.59 -18.50
C VAL A 22 12.64 7.56 -19.06
N ASP A 23 12.90 6.29 -18.85
CA ASP A 23 12.01 5.18 -19.25
C ASP A 23 11.13 4.70 -18.09
N LEU A 24 11.68 4.76 -16.88
CA LEU A 24 11.02 4.26 -15.65
C LEU A 24 11.20 5.26 -14.50
N VAL A 25 10.12 5.53 -13.80
CA VAL A 25 10.08 6.40 -12.62
C VAL A 25 9.91 5.55 -11.37
N ILE A 26 10.84 5.66 -10.41
CA ILE A 26 10.69 5.04 -9.10
C ILE A 26 10.06 6.06 -8.15
N VAL A 27 8.95 5.67 -7.52
CA VAL A 27 8.22 6.49 -6.55
C VAL A 27 8.43 5.93 -5.15
N ALA A 28 9.19 6.66 -4.33
CA ALA A 28 9.54 6.28 -2.96
C ALA A 28 9.33 7.42 -1.96
N THR A 29 8.50 8.41 -2.32
CA THR A 29 8.04 9.48 -1.42
C THR A 29 6.78 9.06 -0.69
N GLY A 30 6.49 9.58 0.49
CA GLY A 30 5.26 9.31 1.23
C GLY A 30 4.13 10.30 0.88
N GLY A 31 2.89 9.93 1.24
CA GLY A 31 1.70 10.77 1.10
C GLY A 31 1.25 11.02 -0.34
N VAL A 32 0.31 11.95 -0.52
CA VAL A 32 -0.34 12.25 -1.81
C VAL A 32 0.53 13.07 -2.78
N VAL A 33 1.71 13.52 -2.36
CA VAL A 33 2.61 14.37 -3.18
C VAL A 33 3.02 13.69 -4.49
N SER A 34 3.06 12.36 -4.51
CA SER A 34 3.44 11.57 -5.69
C SER A 34 2.33 11.45 -6.74
N LEU A 35 1.09 11.79 -6.41
CA LEU A 35 -0.05 11.54 -7.31
C LEU A 35 0.10 12.28 -8.64
N ARG A 36 0.44 13.57 -8.62
CA ARG A 36 0.65 14.36 -9.85
C ARG A 36 1.79 13.82 -10.72
N PRO A 37 3.02 13.62 -10.20
CA PRO A 37 4.10 13.08 -11.02
C PRO A 37 3.84 11.66 -11.52
N VAL A 38 3.13 10.79 -10.78
CA VAL A 38 2.70 9.47 -11.27
C VAL A 38 1.75 9.59 -12.46
N LEU A 39 0.74 10.44 -12.34
CA LEU A 39 -0.20 10.69 -13.45
C LEU A 39 0.51 11.27 -14.67
N ALA A 40 1.45 12.21 -14.48
CA ALA A 40 2.23 12.82 -15.56
C ALA A 40 3.12 11.76 -16.24
N ALA A 41 3.82 10.93 -15.48
CA ALA A 41 4.67 9.85 -16.00
C ALA A 41 3.86 8.86 -16.85
N LEU A 42 2.72 8.36 -16.36
CA LEU A 42 1.87 7.44 -17.11
C LEU A 42 1.28 8.08 -18.37
N ARG A 43 0.87 9.36 -18.32
CA ARG A 43 0.40 10.10 -19.52
C ARG A 43 1.51 10.25 -20.56
N ALA A 44 2.76 10.38 -20.12
CA ALA A 44 3.94 10.42 -20.99
C ALA A 44 4.40 9.03 -21.46
N GLY A 45 3.67 7.96 -21.15
CA GLY A 45 4.02 6.58 -21.54
C GLY A 45 5.21 6.01 -20.78
N LYS A 46 5.53 6.54 -19.60
CA LYS A 46 6.62 6.03 -18.77
C LYS A 46 6.11 4.91 -17.85
N ILE A 47 7.01 3.97 -17.55
CA ILE A 47 6.76 2.95 -16.51
C ILE A 47 6.90 3.61 -15.15
N VAL A 48 6.00 3.26 -14.22
CA VAL A 48 6.08 3.70 -12.82
C VAL A 48 6.25 2.49 -11.91
N ALA A 49 7.32 2.44 -11.14
CA ALA A 49 7.54 1.48 -10.06
C ALA A 49 7.30 2.18 -8.72
N THR A 50 6.23 1.81 -8.01
CA THR A 50 5.80 2.55 -6.82
C THR A 50 5.96 1.75 -5.53
N ALA A 51 6.63 2.36 -4.54
CA ALA A 51 6.62 1.98 -3.14
C ALA A 51 5.66 2.87 -2.31
N ASN A 52 5.02 3.86 -2.94
CA ASN A 52 4.06 4.76 -2.31
C ASN A 52 2.64 4.21 -2.48
N LYS A 53 2.15 3.52 -1.46
CA LYS A 53 0.79 2.97 -1.44
C LYS A 53 -0.28 4.07 -1.36
N GLU A 54 0.05 5.19 -0.74
CA GLU A 54 -0.86 6.31 -0.54
C GLU A 54 -1.36 6.91 -1.87
N THR A 55 -0.53 6.89 -2.90
CA THR A 55 -0.90 7.30 -4.25
C THR A 55 -2.07 6.46 -4.80
N LEU A 56 -2.04 5.15 -4.61
CA LEU A 56 -3.10 4.24 -5.07
C LEU A 56 -4.31 4.28 -4.14
N VAL A 57 -4.09 4.33 -2.84
CA VAL A 57 -5.17 4.40 -1.86
C VAL A 57 -6.03 5.65 -2.07
N ALA A 58 -5.43 6.83 -2.27
CA ALA A 58 -6.17 8.07 -2.53
C ALA A 58 -6.60 8.21 -3.99
N GLY A 59 -5.74 7.84 -4.94
CA GLY A 59 -5.87 8.20 -6.36
C GLY A 59 -5.98 7.02 -7.32
N GLY A 60 -6.23 5.80 -6.85
CA GLY A 60 -6.29 4.61 -7.70
C GLY A 60 -7.28 4.75 -8.86
N HIS A 61 -8.42 5.40 -8.63
CA HIS A 61 -9.42 5.71 -9.65
C HIS A 61 -8.92 6.64 -10.77
N LEU A 62 -7.85 7.40 -10.53
CA LEU A 62 -7.20 8.26 -11.53
C LEU A 62 -6.00 7.57 -12.18
N VAL A 63 -5.27 6.77 -11.42
CA VAL A 63 -3.99 6.15 -11.83
C VAL A 63 -4.22 4.90 -12.68
N MET A 64 -5.07 3.96 -12.21
CA MET A 64 -5.26 2.68 -12.88
C MET A 64 -5.85 2.79 -14.29
N PRO A 65 -6.80 3.70 -14.59
CA PRO A 65 -7.27 3.87 -15.96
C PRO A 65 -6.15 4.25 -16.96
N LEU A 66 -5.12 4.99 -16.53
CA LEU A 66 -3.98 5.32 -17.38
C LEU A 66 -3.09 4.09 -17.64
N ALA A 67 -2.82 3.30 -16.60
CA ALA A 67 -2.07 2.05 -16.74
C ALA A 67 -2.80 1.06 -17.66
N HIS A 68 -4.11 0.89 -17.50
CA HIS A 68 -4.94 0.06 -18.39
C HIS A 68 -4.94 0.56 -19.83
N LYS A 69 -4.98 1.88 -20.06
CA LYS A 69 -4.89 2.47 -21.40
C LYS A 69 -3.55 2.12 -22.08
N LEU A 70 -2.45 2.20 -21.34
CA LEU A 70 -1.12 1.84 -21.87
C LEU A 70 -1.03 0.35 -22.17
N ALA A 71 -1.54 -0.49 -21.27
CA ALA A 71 -1.62 -1.93 -21.48
C ALA A 71 -2.43 -2.29 -22.73
N ALA A 72 -3.60 -1.70 -22.90
CA ALA A 72 -4.45 -1.92 -24.08
C ALA A 72 -3.77 -1.50 -25.39
N ALA A 73 -3.01 -0.40 -25.37
CA ALA A 73 -2.25 0.03 -26.53
C ALA A 73 -1.12 -0.96 -26.89
N SER A 74 -0.45 -1.55 -25.89
CA SER A 74 0.56 -2.59 -26.09
C SER A 74 -0.06 -3.90 -26.58
N ALA A 75 -1.17 -4.32 -25.98
CA ALA A 75 -1.91 -5.54 -26.36
C ALA A 75 -2.42 -5.50 -27.80
N ALA A 76 -2.66 -4.33 -28.36
CA ALA A 76 -3.07 -4.19 -29.77
C ALA A 76 -2.00 -4.70 -30.76
N SER A 77 -0.72 -4.65 -30.41
CA SER A 77 0.39 -5.13 -31.22
C SER A 77 0.96 -6.47 -30.75
N ASP A 78 0.88 -6.74 -29.44
CA ASP A 78 1.40 -7.97 -28.82
C ASP A 78 0.47 -8.38 -27.66
N PRO A 79 -0.63 -9.10 -27.97
CA PRO A 79 -1.65 -9.45 -26.97
C PRO A 79 -1.13 -10.33 -25.83
N ASP A 80 -0.16 -11.19 -26.11
CA ASP A 80 0.44 -12.11 -25.14
C ASP A 80 1.74 -11.57 -24.55
N GLY A 81 2.13 -10.36 -24.94
CA GLY A 81 3.36 -9.72 -24.48
C GLY A 81 3.28 -9.25 -23.03
N PRO A 82 4.42 -9.11 -22.36
CA PRO A 82 4.46 -8.76 -20.95
C PRO A 82 3.86 -7.37 -20.64
N TYR A 83 3.81 -6.48 -21.63
CA TYR A 83 3.27 -5.13 -21.50
C TYR A 83 1.75 -5.02 -21.83
N ALA A 84 1.09 -6.13 -22.11
CA ALA A 84 -0.36 -6.21 -22.22
C ALA A 84 -1.09 -6.11 -20.87
N SER A 85 -0.35 -6.15 -19.76
CA SER A 85 -0.87 -5.98 -18.40
C SER A 85 -0.67 -4.55 -17.88
N ALA A 86 -1.66 -3.99 -17.16
CA ALA A 86 -1.54 -2.71 -16.47
C ALA A 86 -0.41 -2.69 -15.45
N LEU A 87 -0.13 -3.83 -14.81
CA LEU A 87 0.96 -3.98 -13.83
C LEU A 87 2.36 -3.95 -14.46
N ALA A 88 2.49 -4.04 -15.77
CA ALA A 88 3.75 -3.78 -16.44
C ALA A 88 4.07 -2.28 -16.53
N TRP A 89 3.04 -1.43 -16.48
CA TRP A 89 3.15 0.03 -16.54
C TRP A 89 3.13 0.68 -15.16
N LEU A 90 2.32 0.14 -14.24
CA LEU A 90 2.32 0.54 -12.84
C LEU A 90 2.73 -0.66 -11.98
N ARG A 91 3.99 -0.72 -11.59
CA ARG A 91 4.64 -1.87 -10.94
C ARG A 91 4.66 -1.68 -9.43
N PRO A 92 3.98 -2.54 -8.65
CA PRO A 92 4.05 -2.46 -7.20
C PRO A 92 5.42 -2.92 -6.68
N ILE A 93 6.00 -2.12 -5.79
CA ILE A 93 7.21 -2.46 -5.02
C ILE A 93 6.85 -3.03 -3.66
N ASP A 94 5.67 -2.70 -3.11
CA ASP A 94 5.16 -3.30 -1.88
C ASP A 94 5.24 -4.84 -1.97
N SER A 95 5.76 -5.49 -0.93
CA SER A 95 6.12 -6.93 -1.00
C SER A 95 4.92 -7.82 -1.23
N GLU A 96 3.79 -7.53 -0.62
CA GLU A 96 2.55 -8.27 -0.74
C GLU A 96 1.95 -8.14 -2.14
N HIS A 97 1.94 -6.93 -2.67
CA HIS A 97 1.44 -6.69 -4.02
C HIS A 97 2.38 -7.22 -5.08
N SER A 98 3.69 -7.08 -4.89
CA SER A 98 4.66 -7.75 -5.76
C SER A 98 4.44 -9.27 -5.79
N ALA A 99 4.15 -9.88 -4.63
CA ALA A 99 3.87 -11.31 -4.52
C ALA A 99 2.60 -11.72 -5.28
N ILE A 100 1.50 -10.98 -5.12
CA ILE A 100 0.26 -11.22 -5.86
C ILE A 100 0.51 -11.07 -7.37
N TRP A 101 1.16 -9.98 -7.78
CA TRP A 101 1.52 -9.77 -9.18
C TRP A 101 2.30 -10.97 -9.75
N GLN A 102 3.33 -11.45 -9.03
CA GLN A 102 4.12 -12.61 -9.45
C GLN A 102 3.29 -13.89 -9.54
N CYS A 103 2.27 -14.05 -8.69
CA CYS A 103 1.33 -15.17 -8.76
C CYS A 103 0.38 -15.08 -9.95
N LEU A 104 0.04 -13.88 -10.40
CA LEU A 104 -0.91 -13.63 -11.48
C LEU A 104 -0.27 -13.62 -12.87
N VAL A 105 1.06 -13.60 -13.00
CA VAL A 105 1.72 -13.65 -14.31
C VAL A 105 1.34 -14.96 -15.03
N GLY A 106 0.72 -14.81 -16.21
CA GLY A 106 0.27 -15.92 -17.05
C GLY A 106 -1.08 -16.51 -16.64
N GLU A 107 -1.78 -15.92 -15.67
CA GLU A 107 -3.11 -16.32 -15.23
C GLU A 107 -4.18 -15.38 -15.80
N ASP A 108 -5.36 -15.91 -16.04
CA ASP A 108 -6.54 -15.10 -16.40
C ASP A 108 -7.23 -14.61 -15.11
N MET A 109 -7.47 -13.29 -15.02
CA MET A 109 -8.16 -12.69 -13.88
C MET A 109 -9.55 -13.25 -13.63
N SER A 110 -10.25 -13.79 -14.66
CA SER A 110 -11.52 -14.48 -14.49
C SER A 110 -11.43 -15.79 -13.69
N SER A 111 -10.23 -16.36 -13.57
CA SER A 111 -9.95 -17.54 -12.77
C SER A 111 -9.65 -17.23 -11.28
N VAL A 112 -9.52 -15.95 -10.91
CA VAL A 112 -9.22 -15.52 -9.55
C VAL A 112 -10.50 -15.51 -8.70
N ALA A 113 -10.50 -16.26 -7.60
CA ALA A 113 -11.59 -16.27 -6.63
C ALA A 113 -11.39 -15.24 -5.52
N SER A 114 -10.18 -15.16 -4.95
CA SER A 114 -9.81 -14.16 -3.94
C SER A 114 -8.30 -13.91 -3.89
N LEU A 115 -7.93 -12.77 -3.35
CA LEU A 115 -6.55 -12.42 -3.00
C LEU A 115 -6.35 -12.65 -1.50
N VAL A 116 -5.18 -13.16 -1.12
CA VAL A 116 -4.82 -13.39 0.28
C VAL A 116 -3.60 -12.55 0.61
N LEU A 117 -3.82 -11.45 1.33
CA LEU A 117 -2.76 -10.58 1.85
C LEU A 117 -2.26 -11.13 3.17
N THR A 118 -0.96 -11.40 3.28
CA THR A 118 -0.36 -11.78 4.55
C THR A 118 0.12 -10.55 5.33
N ALA A 119 0.10 -10.63 6.64
CA ALA A 119 0.64 -9.62 7.55
C ALA A 119 1.50 -10.29 8.62
N SER A 120 2.58 -9.65 9.06
CA SER A 120 3.37 -10.16 10.20
C SER A 120 2.59 -10.16 11.53
N GLY A 121 1.57 -9.29 11.63
CA GLY A 121 0.80 -9.05 12.84
C GLY A 121 1.41 -7.99 13.75
N GLY A 122 2.59 -7.46 13.41
CA GLY A 122 3.27 -6.42 14.18
C GLY A 122 3.79 -6.89 15.55
N PRO A 123 4.34 -5.97 16.35
CA PRO A 123 4.96 -6.30 17.65
C PRO A 123 3.96 -6.68 18.76
N PHE A 124 2.66 -6.42 18.58
CA PHE A 124 1.63 -6.62 19.60
C PHE A 124 0.64 -7.73 19.28
N LEU A 125 1.02 -8.65 18.38
CA LEU A 125 0.17 -9.76 17.93
C LEU A 125 -0.45 -10.55 19.08
N ASP A 126 0.32 -10.83 20.13
CA ASP A 126 -0.10 -11.63 21.28
C ASP A 126 -0.40 -10.77 22.53
N ALA A 127 -0.34 -9.44 22.46
CA ALA A 127 -0.62 -8.53 23.57
C ALA A 127 -2.13 -8.43 23.87
N THR A 128 -2.48 -8.24 25.14
CA THR A 128 -3.86 -7.96 25.57
C THR A 128 -4.29 -6.55 25.18
N ALA A 129 -5.60 -6.26 25.23
CA ALA A 129 -6.12 -4.92 24.96
C ALA A 129 -5.60 -3.87 25.98
N GLU A 130 -5.42 -4.26 27.25
CA GLU A 130 -4.85 -3.39 28.27
C GLU A 130 -3.38 -3.06 28.01
N GLU A 131 -2.58 -4.06 27.60
CA GLU A 131 -1.18 -3.85 27.22
C GLU A 131 -1.08 -2.91 26.00
N ILE A 132 -1.93 -3.11 24.98
CA ILE A 132 -1.98 -2.27 23.78
C ILE A 132 -2.33 -0.81 24.14
N ALA A 133 -3.24 -0.58 25.08
CA ALA A 133 -3.63 0.77 25.50
C ALA A 133 -2.45 1.57 26.10
N GLY A 134 -1.51 0.89 26.76
CA GLY A 134 -0.33 1.49 27.41
C GLY A 134 0.93 1.57 26.54
N VAL A 135 0.87 1.16 25.27
CA VAL A 135 2.03 1.08 24.37
C VAL A 135 2.71 2.44 24.17
N THR A 136 4.01 2.46 24.37
CA THR A 136 4.87 3.63 24.13
C THR A 136 5.41 3.65 22.68
N PRO A 137 5.80 4.82 22.15
CA PRO A 137 6.45 4.91 20.83
C PRO A 137 7.68 4.00 20.70
N SER A 138 8.49 3.88 21.76
CA SER A 138 9.70 3.06 21.73
C SER A 138 9.41 1.56 21.64
N GLU A 139 8.28 1.08 22.16
CA GLU A 139 7.82 -0.30 22.06
C GLU A 139 7.23 -0.54 20.67
N ALA A 140 6.39 0.36 20.17
CA ALA A 140 5.74 0.24 18.87
C ALA A 140 6.73 0.25 17.69
N LEU A 141 7.90 0.88 17.86
CA LEU A 141 8.97 0.91 16.85
C LEU A 141 9.81 -0.39 16.79
N ARG A 142 9.57 -1.38 17.66
CA ARG A 142 10.30 -2.66 17.67
C ARG A 142 9.60 -3.73 16.84
N HIS A 143 9.68 -3.58 15.50
CA HIS A 143 9.10 -4.61 14.64
C HIS A 143 9.89 -5.93 14.73
N PRO A 144 9.22 -7.11 14.87
CA PRO A 144 9.91 -8.39 15.11
C PRO A 144 10.68 -8.93 13.89
N THR A 145 10.28 -8.56 12.67
CA THR A 145 10.78 -9.16 11.42
C THR A 145 11.44 -8.14 10.49
N TRP A 146 10.87 -6.96 10.36
CA TRP A 146 11.27 -5.95 9.39
C TRP A 146 12.01 -4.77 10.03
N THR A 147 13.04 -4.27 9.36
CA THR A 147 13.66 -2.96 9.68
C THR A 147 13.11 -1.91 8.72
N MET A 148 12.29 -1.01 9.21
CA MET A 148 11.52 -0.06 8.40
C MET A 148 11.58 1.34 8.99
N GLY A 149 11.08 2.33 8.23
CA GLY A 149 10.88 3.70 8.72
C GLY A 149 9.84 3.76 9.85
N ALA A 150 9.88 4.82 10.65
CA ALA A 150 9.02 4.94 11.84
C ALA A 150 7.52 4.88 11.48
N LYS A 151 7.08 5.59 10.44
CA LYS A 151 5.65 5.60 10.07
C LYS A 151 5.13 4.20 9.79
N ILE A 152 5.70 3.50 8.82
CA ILE A 152 5.21 2.17 8.42
C ILE A 152 5.36 1.13 9.55
N THR A 153 6.28 1.34 10.49
CA THR A 153 6.41 0.47 11.68
C THR A 153 5.21 0.64 12.61
N ILE A 154 4.74 1.87 12.84
CA ILE A 154 3.51 2.14 13.61
C ILE A 154 2.28 1.63 12.86
N ASP A 155 2.21 1.81 11.54
CA ASP A 155 1.11 1.30 10.71
C ASP A 155 1.04 -0.24 10.76
N SER A 156 2.19 -0.91 10.80
CA SER A 156 2.25 -2.36 11.02
C SER A 156 1.75 -2.75 12.41
N ALA A 157 2.15 -2.00 13.44
CA ALA A 157 1.74 -2.25 14.83
C ALA A 157 0.24 -2.10 15.06
N THR A 158 -0.42 -1.20 14.31
CA THR A 158 -1.88 -0.95 14.36
C THR A 158 -2.68 -1.79 13.37
N LEU A 159 -2.05 -2.50 12.45
CA LEU A 159 -2.62 -3.09 11.23
C LEU A 159 -3.22 -2.05 10.24
N ALA A 160 -2.96 -0.76 10.42
CA ALA A 160 -3.32 0.27 9.44
C ALA A 160 -2.63 0.01 8.10
N ASN A 161 -1.33 -0.35 8.10
CA ASN A 161 -0.60 -0.70 6.88
C ASN A 161 -1.36 -1.76 6.06
N LYS A 162 -1.82 -2.83 6.71
CA LYS A 162 -2.56 -3.90 6.02
C LYS A 162 -3.92 -3.43 5.52
N GLY A 163 -4.55 -2.51 6.23
CA GLY A 163 -5.78 -1.85 5.77
C GLY A 163 -5.55 -1.01 4.50
N LEU A 164 -4.47 -0.24 4.44
CA LEU A 164 -4.09 0.51 3.23
C LEU A 164 -3.78 -0.43 2.06
N GLU A 165 -3.12 -1.54 2.32
CA GLU A 165 -2.82 -2.56 1.30
C GLU A 165 -4.09 -3.26 0.76
N VAL A 166 -5.15 -3.42 1.55
CA VAL A 166 -6.45 -3.90 1.06
C VAL A 166 -7.02 -2.94 0.01
N ILE A 167 -6.92 -1.63 0.25
CA ILE A 167 -7.38 -0.63 -0.72
C ILE A 167 -6.48 -0.62 -1.97
N GLU A 168 -5.17 -0.73 -1.79
CA GLU A 168 -4.20 -0.83 -2.88
C GLU A 168 -4.45 -2.07 -3.75
N ALA A 169 -4.71 -3.24 -3.14
CA ALA A 169 -5.05 -4.47 -3.84
C ALA A 169 -6.33 -4.32 -4.68
N HIS A 170 -7.36 -3.69 -4.13
CA HIS A 170 -8.59 -3.39 -4.87
C HIS A 170 -8.30 -2.67 -6.18
N TRP A 171 -7.48 -1.61 -6.13
CA TRP A 171 -7.16 -0.83 -7.32
C TRP A 171 -6.22 -1.57 -8.28
N LEU A 172 -5.16 -2.20 -7.79
CA LEU A 172 -4.14 -2.86 -8.62
C LEU A 172 -4.72 -4.04 -9.42
N TYR A 173 -5.63 -4.80 -8.81
CA TYR A 173 -6.11 -6.08 -9.36
C TYR A 173 -7.57 -6.04 -9.79
N ASP A 174 -8.26 -4.91 -9.63
CA ASP A 174 -9.70 -4.77 -9.92
C ASP A 174 -10.56 -5.85 -9.23
N VAL A 175 -10.24 -6.13 -7.97
CA VAL A 175 -10.91 -7.15 -7.13
C VAL A 175 -11.74 -6.46 -6.06
N GLY A 176 -12.99 -6.90 -5.86
CA GLY A 176 -13.86 -6.35 -4.83
C GLY A 176 -13.33 -6.61 -3.42
N TYR A 177 -13.59 -5.69 -2.48
CA TYR A 177 -13.11 -5.76 -1.10
C TYR A 177 -13.45 -7.07 -0.37
N ASP A 178 -14.59 -7.70 -0.70
CA ASP A 178 -15.02 -8.97 -0.10
C ASP A 178 -14.21 -10.18 -0.59
N ALA A 179 -13.51 -10.05 -1.70
CA ALA A 179 -12.61 -11.04 -2.25
C ALA A 179 -11.12 -10.75 -1.90
N ILE A 180 -10.85 -9.86 -0.92
CA ILE A 180 -9.51 -9.57 -0.40
C ILE A 180 -9.45 -10.02 1.06
N GLU A 181 -8.86 -11.18 1.27
CA GLU A 181 -8.66 -11.79 2.58
C GLU A 181 -7.37 -11.25 3.23
N VAL A 182 -7.38 -11.09 4.56
CA VAL A 182 -6.17 -10.78 5.33
C VAL A 182 -5.87 -11.95 6.26
N VAL A 183 -4.62 -12.39 6.27
CA VAL A 183 -4.14 -13.50 7.10
C VAL A 183 -2.86 -13.08 7.82
N ILE A 184 -2.79 -13.31 9.13
CA ILE A 184 -1.58 -13.09 9.92
C ILE A 184 -0.64 -14.27 9.72
N HIS A 185 0.60 -13.98 9.27
CA HIS A 185 1.68 -14.93 9.06
C HIS A 185 2.97 -14.37 9.69
N PRO A 186 3.25 -14.65 10.98
CA PRO A 186 4.32 -13.99 11.73
C PRO A 186 5.72 -14.19 11.14
N GLN A 187 5.98 -15.34 10.53
CA GLN A 187 7.27 -15.65 9.93
C GLN A 187 7.57 -14.84 8.65
N SER A 188 6.55 -14.27 8.01
CA SER A 188 6.66 -13.46 6.77
C SER A 188 7.45 -14.16 5.65
N VAL A 189 7.38 -15.50 5.56
CA VAL A 189 7.97 -16.30 4.48
C VAL A 189 7.05 -16.32 3.28
N VAL A 190 5.73 -16.45 3.49
CA VAL A 190 4.70 -16.26 2.46
C VAL A 190 4.37 -14.79 2.43
N HIS A 191 4.67 -14.12 1.30
CA HIS A 191 4.42 -12.69 1.18
C HIS A 191 2.99 -12.35 0.76
N SER A 192 2.33 -13.20 -0.02
CA SER A 192 0.88 -13.20 -0.31
C SER A 192 0.53 -14.36 -1.21
N ALA A 193 -0.76 -14.57 -1.48
CA ALA A 193 -1.25 -15.65 -2.32
C ALA A 193 -2.50 -15.25 -3.11
N VAL A 194 -2.79 -16.02 -4.14
CA VAL A 194 -4.00 -15.92 -4.96
C VAL A 194 -4.75 -17.26 -4.89
N ARG A 195 -6.02 -17.21 -4.57
CA ARG A 195 -6.92 -18.36 -4.60
C ARG A 195 -7.67 -18.36 -5.93
N PHE A 196 -7.69 -19.48 -6.60
CA PHE A 196 -8.38 -19.65 -7.88
C PHE A 196 -9.73 -20.33 -7.71
N VAL A 197 -10.58 -20.21 -8.74
CA VAL A 197 -11.96 -20.78 -8.74
C VAL A 197 -11.99 -22.30 -8.65
N ASP A 198 -10.91 -22.99 -9.03
CA ASP A 198 -10.76 -24.44 -8.89
C ASP A 198 -10.38 -24.87 -7.46
N GLY A 199 -10.20 -23.90 -6.54
CA GLY A 199 -9.81 -24.13 -5.16
C GLY A 199 -8.28 -24.19 -4.93
N SER A 200 -7.47 -24.09 -5.97
CA SER A 200 -6.01 -24.02 -5.82
C SER A 200 -5.55 -22.70 -5.22
N LEU A 201 -4.39 -22.70 -4.58
CA LEU A 201 -3.75 -21.53 -3.99
C LEU A 201 -2.32 -21.42 -4.52
N LYS A 202 -2.00 -20.28 -5.15
CA LYS A 202 -0.65 -19.97 -5.62
C LYS A 202 -0.06 -18.87 -4.74
N ALA A 203 1.10 -19.10 -4.16
CA ALA A 203 1.74 -18.18 -3.23
C ALA A 203 3.18 -17.87 -3.66
N GLN A 204 3.62 -16.64 -3.41
CA GLN A 204 5.02 -16.27 -3.55
C GLN A 204 5.69 -16.33 -2.17
N LEU A 205 6.80 -17.04 -2.10
CA LEU A 205 7.62 -17.20 -0.92
C LEU A 205 8.96 -16.50 -1.11
N GLY A 206 9.46 -15.87 -0.04
CA GLY A 206 10.75 -15.19 -0.03
C GLY A 206 11.25 -14.96 1.40
N THR A 207 12.47 -14.51 1.52
CA THR A 207 12.94 -13.89 2.76
C THR A 207 12.35 -12.48 2.87
N PRO A 208 12.15 -11.92 4.08
CA PRO A 208 11.67 -10.54 4.24
C PRO A 208 12.76 -9.52 3.86
N ASP A 209 12.93 -9.33 2.56
CA ASP A 209 13.98 -8.50 1.96
C ASP A 209 13.41 -7.70 0.78
N MET A 210 13.33 -6.38 0.94
CA MET A 210 12.78 -5.49 -0.09
C MET A 210 13.59 -5.45 -1.39
N ARG A 211 14.82 -5.92 -1.40
CA ARG A 211 15.63 -6.00 -2.63
C ARG A 211 14.97 -6.91 -3.68
N LEU A 212 14.22 -7.92 -3.25
CA LEU A 212 13.55 -8.85 -4.15
C LEU A 212 12.38 -8.18 -4.92
N PRO A 213 11.37 -7.57 -4.28
CA PRO A 213 10.28 -6.90 -4.99
C PRO A 213 10.77 -5.65 -5.74
N ILE A 214 11.73 -4.89 -5.20
CA ILE A 214 12.33 -3.76 -5.92
C ILE A 214 12.98 -4.25 -7.22
N GLN A 215 13.84 -5.28 -7.15
CA GLN A 215 14.49 -5.81 -8.35
C GLN A 215 13.47 -6.33 -9.35
N TYR A 216 12.44 -7.07 -8.90
CA TYR A 216 11.42 -7.58 -9.81
C TYR A 216 10.68 -6.45 -10.54
N ALA A 217 10.29 -5.38 -9.83
CA ALA A 217 9.66 -4.21 -10.44
C ALA A 217 10.57 -3.53 -11.48
N LEU A 218 11.89 -3.49 -11.26
CA LEU A 218 12.85 -2.84 -12.16
C LEU A 218 13.21 -3.70 -13.37
N THR A 219 13.23 -5.03 -13.22
CA THR A 219 13.72 -5.94 -14.28
C THR A 219 12.62 -6.67 -15.02
N TYR A 220 11.36 -6.53 -14.61
CA TYR A 220 10.23 -7.17 -15.30
C TYR A 220 10.27 -6.88 -16.81
N PRO A 221 10.07 -7.90 -17.67
CA PRO A 221 9.57 -9.25 -17.34
C PRO A 221 10.64 -10.25 -16.89
N ASP A 222 11.90 -9.89 -16.89
CA ASP A 222 13.03 -10.79 -16.61
C ASP A 222 13.20 -11.04 -15.10
N ARG A 223 13.52 -12.28 -14.75
CA ARG A 223 14.06 -12.60 -13.42
C ARG A 223 15.59 -12.58 -13.48
N ARG A 224 16.20 -11.77 -12.62
CA ARG A 224 17.65 -11.62 -12.52
C ARG A 224 18.15 -12.17 -11.17
N PRO A 225 19.42 -12.61 -11.07
CA PRO A 225 20.01 -13.00 -9.80
C PRO A 225 19.87 -11.89 -8.78
N SER A 226 19.37 -12.23 -7.57
CA SER A 226 19.16 -11.29 -6.47
C SER A 226 20.23 -11.46 -5.40
N PRO A 227 20.67 -10.37 -4.72
CA PRO A 227 21.48 -10.45 -3.53
C PRO A 227 20.71 -10.91 -2.28
N ALA A 228 19.37 -10.97 -2.34
CA ALA A 228 18.54 -11.51 -1.28
C ALA A 228 18.73 -13.03 -1.16
N ALA A 229 18.90 -13.54 0.05
CA ALA A 229 19.01 -14.98 0.26
C ALA A 229 17.68 -15.67 -0.07
N PRO A 230 17.67 -16.85 -0.73
CA PRO A 230 16.44 -17.61 -0.92
C PRO A 230 15.92 -18.12 0.44
N PRO A 231 14.60 -18.30 0.60
CA PRO A 231 14.06 -18.89 1.83
C PRO A 231 14.48 -20.36 1.94
N ASP A 232 14.93 -20.75 3.12
CA ASP A 232 15.20 -22.15 3.47
C ASP A 232 13.93 -22.75 4.10
N LEU A 233 13.20 -23.55 3.32
CA LEU A 233 11.94 -24.16 3.77
C LEU A 233 12.16 -25.22 4.86
N VAL A 234 13.33 -25.86 4.87
CA VAL A 234 13.66 -26.86 5.93
C VAL A 234 13.92 -26.14 7.25
N ALA A 235 14.69 -25.05 7.21
CA ALA A 235 14.94 -24.22 8.40
C ALA A 235 13.66 -23.50 8.88
N ALA A 236 12.80 -23.07 7.97
CA ALA A 236 11.52 -22.45 8.31
C ALA A 236 10.57 -23.45 9.01
N GLY A 237 10.64 -24.73 8.64
CA GLY A 237 9.90 -25.82 9.28
C GLY A 237 8.39 -25.65 9.16
N ARG A 238 7.76 -25.01 10.15
CA ARG A 238 6.33 -24.75 10.20
C ARG A 238 6.00 -23.32 9.79
N LEU A 239 4.98 -23.15 8.99
CA LEU A 239 4.38 -21.84 8.65
C LEU A 239 3.05 -21.69 9.38
N ASP A 240 2.93 -20.64 10.19
CA ASP A 240 1.74 -20.39 11.00
C ASP A 240 0.87 -19.32 10.35
N PHE A 241 -0.45 -19.57 10.38
CA PHE A 241 -1.45 -18.65 9.85
C PHE A 241 -2.58 -18.47 10.86
N ARG A 242 -3.02 -17.20 11.06
CA ARG A 242 -4.09 -16.84 12.00
C ARG A 242 -5.01 -15.81 11.35
N ALA A 243 -6.27 -15.76 11.78
CA ALA A 243 -7.15 -14.66 11.44
C ALA A 243 -6.69 -13.36 12.13
N PRO A 244 -6.84 -12.19 11.49
CA PRO A 244 -6.62 -10.91 12.17
C PRO A 244 -7.67 -10.67 13.26
N ASP A 245 -7.27 -10.05 14.36
CA ASP A 245 -8.17 -9.62 15.42
C ASP A 245 -8.56 -8.16 15.22
N GLU A 246 -9.62 -7.92 14.46
CA GLU A 246 -10.09 -6.57 14.15
C GLU A 246 -10.72 -5.85 15.37
N ALA A 247 -11.01 -6.54 16.46
CA ALA A 247 -11.46 -5.92 17.70
C ALA A 247 -10.28 -5.26 18.44
N ARG A 248 -9.14 -5.93 18.52
CA ARG A 248 -7.90 -5.36 19.09
C ARG A 248 -7.20 -4.37 18.14
N PHE A 249 -7.32 -4.58 16.83
CA PHE A 249 -6.67 -3.76 15.80
C PHE A 249 -7.70 -3.20 14.81
N PRO A 250 -8.56 -2.26 15.26
CA PRO A 250 -9.69 -1.79 14.46
C PRO A 250 -9.29 -0.96 13.23
N ALA A 251 -8.03 -0.50 13.13
CA ALA A 251 -7.55 0.26 11.99
C ALA A 251 -7.68 -0.51 10.67
N LEU A 252 -7.52 -1.85 10.68
CA LEU A 252 -7.75 -2.70 9.51
C LEU A 252 -9.19 -2.59 8.98
N ARG A 253 -10.17 -2.70 9.87
CA ARG A 253 -11.59 -2.57 9.51
C ARG A 253 -11.92 -1.15 9.03
N ILE A 254 -11.46 -0.13 9.77
CA ILE A 254 -11.67 1.29 9.42
C ILE A 254 -11.14 1.58 8.01
N ALA A 255 -9.96 1.08 7.67
CA ALA A 255 -9.39 1.27 6.35
C ALA A 255 -10.20 0.56 5.25
N ARG A 256 -10.63 -0.69 5.50
CA ARG A 256 -11.48 -1.43 4.57
C ARG A 256 -12.81 -0.71 4.33
N ASP A 257 -13.42 -0.20 5.38
CA ASP A 257 -14.68 0.55 5.30
C ASP A 257 -14.48 1.88 4.54
N ALA A 258 -13.39 2.62 4.80
CA ALA A 258 -13.03 3.82 4.05
C ALA A 258 -12.83 3.53 2.54
N GLY A 259 -12.18 2.41 2.22
CA GLY A 259 -12.05 1.97 0.83
C GLY A 259 -13.40 1.71 0.13
N ARG A 260 -14.33 1.02 0.83
CA ARG A 260 -15.69 0.79 0.33
C ARG A 260 -16.48 2.08 0.18
N GLU A 261 -16.27 3.06 1.04
CA GLU A 261 -16.91 4.37 0.98
C GLU A 261 -16.40 5.21 -0.20
N GLY A 262 -15.14 4.99 -0.61
CA GLY A 262 -14.59 5.54 -1.83
C GLY A 262 -13.39 6.48 -1.65
N PRO A 263 -12.93 7.12 -2.76
CA PRO A 263 -11.65 7.85 -2.79
C PRO A 263 -11.55 9.02 -1.81
N ARG A 264 -12.65 9.71 -1.48
CA ARG A 264 -12.64 10.81 -0.49
C ARG A 264 -12.34 10.29 0.90
N ALA A 265 -13.00 9.21 1.31
CA ALA A 265 -12.78 8.55 2.60
C ALA A 265 -11.37 7.97 2.68
N SER A 266 -10.89 7.35 1.59
CA SER A 266 -9.52 6.82 1.49
C SER A 266 -8.46 7.93 1.58
N ALA A 267 -8.68 9.09 0.95
CA ALA A 267 -7.78 10.24 1.05
C ALA A 267 -7.76 10.82 2.48
N ALA A 268 -8.93 10.90 3.13
CA ALA A 268 -9.02 11.32 4.52
C ALA A 268 -8.31 10.34 5.46
N LEU A 269 -8.45 9.04 5.22
CA LEU A 269 -7.76 7.99 5.98
C LEU A 269 -6.24 8.18 5.94
N ILE A 270 -5.64 8.40 4.77
CA ILE A 270 -4.19 8.60 4.63
C ILE A 270 -3.71 9.83 5.39
N ALA A 271 -4.40 10.96 5.23
CA ALA A 271 -4.03 12.18 5.92
C ALA A 271 -4.16 12.03 7.45
N ALA A 272 -5.20 11.32 7.90
CA ALA A 272 -5.44 11.02 9.31
C ALA A 272 -4.36 10.10 9.89
N ASP A 273 -3.94 9.09 9.14
CA ASP A 273 -2.91 8.14 9.54
C ASP A 273 -1.56 8.85 9.73
N ASP A 274 -1.15 9.70 8.79
CA ASP A 274 0.04 10.54 8.93
C ASP A 274 0.00 11.42 10.18
N VAL A 275 -1.15 12.06 10.44
CA VAL A 275 -1.34 12.90 11.63
C VAL A 275 -1.31 12.06 12.92
N ALA A 276 -1.99 10.92 12.93
CA ALA A 276 -2.07 10.04 14.09
C ALA A 276 -0.69 9.50 14.47
N VAL A 277 0.05 9.00 13.48
CA VAL A 277 1.42 8.50 13.69
C VAL A 277 2.35 9.60 14.17
N ALA A 278 2.34 10.78 13.53
CA ALA A 278 3.18 11.91 13.95
C ALA A 278 2.86 12.35 15.40
N ARG A 279 1.60 12.41 15.78
CA ARG A 279 1.15 12.77 17.12
C ARG A 279 1.49 11.70 18.16
N PHE A 280 1.34 10.43 17.80
CA PHE A 280 1.75 9.32 18.68
C PHE A 280 3.26 9.36 18.94
N LEU A 281 4.07 9.51 17.92
CA LEU A 281 5.53 9.61 18.05
C LEU A 281 5.96 10.84 18.87
N ALA A 282 5.20 11.94 18.80
CA ALA A 282 5.41 13.14 19.59
C ALA A 282 4.83 13.05 21.04
N GLY A 283 4.17 11.96 21.41
CA GLY A 283 3.56 11.77 22.73
C GLY A 283 2.29 12.61 22.96
N SER A 284 1.67 13.16 21.92
CA SER A 284 0.44 13.97 22.00
C SER A 284 -0.84 13.19 21.63
N LEU A 285 -0.72 11.90 21.33
CA LEU A 285 -1.76 10.93 21.11
C LEU A 285 -1.32 9.60 21.71
N THR A 286 -2.20 8.83 22.32
CA THR A 286 -1.90 7.47 22.77
C THR A 286 -2.07 6.47 21.63
N PHE A 287 -1.47 5.27 21.76
CA PHE A 287 -1.60 4.21 20.75
C PHE A 287 -3.07 3.82 20.52
N GLY A 288 -3.83 3.68 21.60
CA GLY A 288 -5.26 3.32 21.55
C GLY A 288 -6.16 4.40 20.93
N GLU A 289 -5.72 5.67 20.86
CA GLU A 289 -6.45 6.76 20.22
C GLU A 289 -6.23 6.84 18.70
N ILE A 290 -5.21 6.16 18.15
CA ILE A 290 -4.94 6.16 16.72
C ILE A 290 -6.18 5.74 15.92
N PRO A 291 -6.83 4.60 16.18
CA PRO A 291 -8.02 4.20 15.43
C PRO A 291 -9.17 5.19 15.54
N SER A 292 -9.34 5.83 16.70
CA SER A 292 -10.41 6.83 16.91
C SER A 292 -10.20 8.08 16.03
N LEU A 293 -8.94 8.50 15.84
CA LEU A 293 -8.61 9.61 14.95
C LEU A 293 -8.88 9.23 13.48
N LEU A 294 -8.50 8.01 13.06
CA LEU A 294 -8.77 7.51 11.71
C LEU A 294 -10.28 7.51 11.43
N ASP A 295 -11.08 6.92 12.31
CA ASP A 295 -12.54 6.81 12.18
C ASP A 295 -13.21 8.19 12.12
N ALA A 296 -12.82 9.11 13.00
CA ALA A 296 -13.35 10.47 13.00
C ALA A 296 -13.04 11.25 11.73
N ALA A 297 -11.87 11.06 11.15
CA ALA A 297 -11.48 11.72 9.91
C ALA A 297 -12.22 11.16 8.70
N VAL A 298 -12.35 9.83 8.62
CA VAL A 298 -13.11 9.14 7.57
C VAL A 298 -14.57 9.58 7.63
N THR A 299 -15.21 9.52 8.80
CA THR A 299 -16.62 9.94 9.01
C THR A 299 -16.85 11.39 8.61
N ARG A 300 -15.90 12.30 8.91
CA ARG A 300 -16.02 13.73 8.59
C ARG A 300 -15.96 14.01 7.08
N GLN A 301 -15.16 13.27 6.33
CA GLN A 301 -14.90 13.48 4.91
C GLN A 301 -15.59 12.44 4.02
N GLY A 302 -16.14 11.40 4.64
CA GLY A 302 -16.89 10.37 3.96
C GLY A 302 -18.12 10.95 3.27
N GLY A 303 -18.44 10.36 2.16
CA GLY A 303 -19.59 10.72 1.35
C GLY A 303 -19.34 10.32 -0.09
N THR A 304 -20.19 9.45 -0.60
CA THR A 304 -20.15 8.97 -1.99
C THR A 304 -20.91 9.92 -2.93
N ALA A 305 -21.47 11.02 -2.44
CA ALA A 305 -22.30 11.93 -3.23
C ALA A 305 -21.43 12.73 -4.22
N GLY A 306 -21.77 12.65 -5.51
CA GLY A 306 -21.15 13.41 -6.58
C GLY A 306 -20.15 12.62 -7.43
N ALA A 307 -19.48 13.29 -8.36
CA ALA A 307 -18.44 12.72 -9.21
C ALA A 307 -17.21 12.29 -8.36
N ALA A 308 -16.43 11.33 -8.87
CA ALA A 308 -15.16 10.99 -8.25
C ALA A 308 -14.24 12.22 -8.12
N PRO A 309 -13.50 12.38 -7.00
CA PRO A 309 -12.66 13.55 -6.78
C PRO A 309 -11.50 13.62 -7.78
N ASP A 310 -11.14 14.82 -8.18
CA ASP A 310 -9.92 15.06 -8.92
C ASP A 310 -8.71 15.24 -7.97
N VAL A 311 -7.53 15.47 -8.55
CA VAL A 311 -6.28 15.62 -7.75
C VAL A 311 -6.34 16.82 -6.81
N ASP A 312 -6.94 17.93 -7.24
CA ASP A 312 -7.02 19.15 -6.43
C ASP A 312 -7.94 18.95 -5.23
N GLU A 313 -9.05 18.26 -5.42
CA GLU A 313 -9.95 17.89 -4.32
C GLU A 313 -9.28 16.92 -3.32
N LEU A 314 -8.54 15.91 -3.81
CA LEU A 314 -7.80 14.99 -2.94
C LEU A 314 -6.74 15.72 -2.09
N VAL A 315 -6.01 16.65 -2.69
CA VAL A 315 -5.04 17.50 -1.99
C VAL A 315 -5.72 18.42 -0.97
N ALA A 316 -6.90 18.97 -1.32
CA ALA A 316 -7.67 19.80 -0.40
C ALA A 316 -8.19 19.00 0.81
N ILE A 317 -8.63 17.74 0.60
CA ILE A 317 -9.04 16.83 1.68
C ILE A 317 -7.85 16.55 2.60
N ASP A 318 -6.67 16.20 2.05
CA ASP A 318 -5.45 15.97 2.84
C ASP A 318 -5.14 17.18 3.74
N ALA A 319 -5.12 18.39 3.16
CA ALA A 319 -4.85 19.61 3.91
C ALA A 319 -5.90 19.88 4.99
N ALA A 320 -7.18 19.68 4.69
CA ALA A 320 -8.28 19.91 5.62
C ALA A 320 -8.25 18.94 6.82
N VAL A 321 -7.94 17.66 6.57
CA VAL A 321 -7.80 16.64 7.63
C VAL A 321 -6.60 16.97 8.52
N ARG A 322 -5.43 17.26 7.92
CA ARG A 322 -4.23 17.65 8.67
C ARG A 322 -4.50 18.86 9.58
N ALA A 323 -5.14 19.89 9.06
CA ALA A 323 -5.50 21.08 9.85
C ALA A 323 -6.49 20.76 10.98
N ALA A 324 -7.51 19.94 10.71
CA ALA A 324 -8.55 19.62 11.68
C ALA A 324 -8.05 18.75 12.84
N PHE A 325 -7.14 17.80 12.57
CA PHE A 325 -6.74 16.80 13.54
C PHE A 325 -5.35 17.02 14.15
N ALA A 326 -4.65 18.09 13.76
CA ALA A 326 -3.33 18.44 14.31
C ALA A 326 -3.31 18.50 15.84
N THR A 327 -4.40 19.00 16.47
CA THR A 327 -4.48 19.22 17.91
C THR A 327 -5.77 18.71 18.56
N THR A 328 -6.65 18.06 17.81
CA THR A 328 -7.92 17.52 18.31
C THR A 328 -7.64 16.51 19.42
N ARG A 329 -8.31 16.65 20.57
CA ARG A 329 -8.23 15.68 21.66
C ARG A 329 -9.34 14.65 21.51
N PHE A 330 -8.99 13.39 21.62
CA PHE A 330 -9.93 12.29 21.74
C PHE A 330 -10.09 12.02 23.23
N GLY A 331 -11.31 12.14 23.76
CA GLY A 331 -11.58 11.81 25.15
C GLY A 331 -11.41 10.30 25.34
N ALA A 332 -10.81 9.89 26.46
CA ALA A 332 -10.88 8.50 26.89
C ALA A 332 -12.37 8.14 26.97
N SER A 333 -12.81 7.19 26.15
CA SER A 333 -14.13 6.57 26.32
C SER A 333 -14.13 5.94 27.70
N ALA A 334 -15.03 6.43 28.57
CA ALA A 334 -15.22 5.93 29.93
C ALA A 334 -15.76 4.50 29.92
#